data_699809ada99f1fbf5a8b8dc40097052d
#
_entry.id   699809ada99f1fbf5a8b8dc40097052d
#
_cell.length_a   1.000
_cell.length_b   1.000
_cell.length_c   1.000
_cell.angle_alpha   90.00
_cell.angle_beta   90.00
_cell.angle_gamma   90.00
#
_symmetry.space_group_name_H-M   'P 1'
#
loop_
_entity.id
_entity.type
_entity.pdbx_description
1 polymer ?
#
loop_
_entity_poly.entity_id
_entity_poly.type
_entity_poly.pdbx_seq_one_letter_code
_entity_poly.pdbx_strand_id
1 'polypeptide(L)'
;RDAFQMREPDNSGRCVADAPITGAGDLAAGVDRMRFGLEVCDPDASWSDDAGGYVCNETLHRTLAACLSLTRAPPVLFLHIPSVSHWSLDRSRALAEAVVTRLLYPPVVEVAAGALFKGERLLVARRGSNEAAAGQWELPGGKFEENESLEEAVVREWHEELGIDVVAGRYRGSWWGLRPWLRYRINVIEVGTVMPLPALLESNAHDAITWFGPTDDVDAFSWLGPDRDVVLTLVPRR
;
A
#
# COMPACT_ATOMS: atom_id res chain seq x y z
N ARG A 1 -18.45 -13.10 4.07
CA ARG A 1 -19.77 -13.53 4.55
C ARG A 1 -20.87 -12.92 3.69
N ASP A 2 -21.92 -13.70 3.41
CA ASP A 2 -23.10 -13.19 2.72
C ASP A 2 -23.73 -12.05 3.53
N ALA A 3 -24.13 -11.01 2.83
CA ALA A 3 -24.82 -9.89 3.46
C ALA A 3 -26.31 -10.17 3.51
N PHE A 4 -26.91 -9.99 4.68
CA PHE A 4 -28.34 -10.19 4.91
C PHE A 4 -28.98 -8.89 5.38
N GLN A 5 -30.27 -8.75 5.09
CA GLN A 5 -31.05 -7.67 5.65
C GLN A 5 -31.22 -7.86 7.18
N MET A 6 -31.44 -6.75 7.88
CA MET A 6 -31.56 -6.77 9.34
C MET A 6 -32.71 -7.66 9.83
N ARG A 7 -32.51 -8.30 10.97
CA ARG A 7 -33.49 -9.17 11.65
C ARG A 7 -34.46 -8.39 12.52
N GLU A 8 -34.07 -7.20 12.99
CA GLU A 8 -34.85 -6.34 13.83
C GLU A 8 -35.56 -5.27 13.00
N PRO A 9 -36.78 -4.84 13.36
CA PRO A 9 -37.45 -3.75 12.70
C PRO A 9 -36.65 -2.44 12.82
N ASP A 10 -36.65 -1.64 11.75
CA ASP A 10 -36.18 -0.25 11.81
C ASP A 10 -37.12 0.65 12.62
N ASN A 11 -36.77 1.92 12.79
CA ASN A 11 -37.58 2.89 13.53
C ASN A 11 -38.98 3.13 12.91
N SER A 12 -39.22 2.67 11.69
CA SER A 12 -40.54 2.67 11.04
C SER A 12 -41.26 1.33 11.17
N GLY A 13 -40.73 0.37 11.92
CA GLY A 13 -41.28 -0.96 12.13
C GLY A 13 -41.09 -1.91 10.93
N ARG A 14 -40.27 -1.54 9.96
CA ARG A 14 -40.01 -2.37 8.78
C ARG A 14 -38.87 -3.35 9.05
N CYS A 15 -39.09 -4.62 8.76
CA CYS A 15 -38.09 -5.68 8.86
C CYS A 15 -38.27 -6.67 7.73
N VAL A 16 -37.16 -7.09 7.13
CA VAL A 16 -37.07 -8.22 6.18
C VAL A 16 -36.02 -9.16 6.72
N ALA A 17 -36.39 -9.95 7.72
CA ALA A 17 -35.44 -10.82 8.42
C ALA A 17 -34.81 -11.85 7.52
N ASP A 18 -33.48 -12.00 7.63
CA ASP A 18 -32.67 -13.04 6.97
C ASP A 18 -32.78 -13.12 5.43
N ALA A 19 -33.35 -12.11 4.78
CA ALA A 19 -33.34 -12.05 3.34
C ALA A 19 -31.98 -11.57 2.83
N PRO A 20 -31.40 -12.21 1.81
CA PRO A 20 -30.14 -11.75 1.23
C PRO A 20 -30.32 -10.36 0.62
N ILE A 21 -29.31 -9.50 0.77
CA ILE A 21 -29.25 -8.22 0.10
C ILE A 21 -28.91 -8.49 -1.36
N THR A 22 -29.82 -8.15 -2.26
CA THR A 22 -29.59 -8.32 -3.70
C THR A 22 -28.56 -7.32 -4.21
N GLY A 23 -27.66 -7.78 -5.10
CA GLY A 23 -26.70 -6.92 -5.76
C GLY A 23 -25.29 -7.54 -5.89
N ALA A 24 -24.30 -6.93 -5.33
CA ALA A 24 -22.90 -7.21 -5.61
C ALA A 24 -22.31 -8.50 -4.99
N GLY A 25 -23.11 -9.34 -4.34
CA GLY A 25 -22.60 -10.53 -3.62
C GLY A 25 -21.82 -10.15 -2.35
N ASP A 26 -20.85 -10.97 -1.96
CA ASP A 26 -19.99 -10.69 -0.82
C ASP A 26 -19.05 -9.54 -1.09
N LEU A 27 -19.02 -8.56 -0.20
CA LEU A 27 -18.15 -7.40 -0.30
C LEU A 27 -17.26 -7.30 0.95
N ALA A 28 -15.99 -7.00 0.73
CA ALA A 28 -15.03 -6.77 1.79
C ALA A 28 -14.59 -5.31 1.81
N ALA A 29 -14.40 -4.75 3.01
CA ALA A 29 -13.73 -3.47 3.17
C ALA A 29 -12.29 -3.60 2.67
N GLY A 30 -11.90 -2.75 1.71
CA GLY A 30 -10.58 -2.80 1.07
C GLY A 30 -9.44 -2.24 1.93
N VAL A 31 -9.52 -2.39 3.27
CA VAL A 31 -8.53 -1.86 4.21
C VAL A 31 -7.49 -2.92 4.52
N ASP A 32 -6.23 -2.60 4.28
CA ASP A 32 -5.12 -3.41 4.77
C ASP A 32 -5.00 -3.24 6.29
N ARG A 33 -5.48 -4.23 7.03
CA ARG A 33 -5.57 -4.21 8.50
C ARG A 33 -4.22 -4.06 9.17
N MET A 34 -3.20 -4.76 8.69
CA MET A 34 -1.85 -4.70 9.27
C MET A 34 -1.24 -3.30 9.12
N ARG A 35 -1.44 -2.69 7.95
CA ARG A 35 -0.88 -1.36 7.68
C ARG A 35 -1.72 -0.23 8.25
N PHE A 36 -3.00 -0.46 8.48
CA PHE A 36 -3.85 0.53 9.14
C PHE A 36 -3.41 0.73 10.59
N GLY A 37 -3.00 -0.33 11.29
CA GLY A 37 -2.54 -0.26 12.68
C GLY A 37 -3.62 0.26 13.61
N LEU A 38 -4.72 -0.47 13.74
CA LEU A 38 -5.87 -0.07 14.56
C LEU A 38 -5.49 0.11 16.04
N GLU A 39 -4.54 -0.68 16.53
CA GLU A 39 -3.99 -0.63 17.87
C GLU A 39 -3.37 0.73 18.24
N VAL A 40 -2.92 1.48 17.22
CA VAL A 40 -2.44 2.86 17.41
C VAL A 40 -3.59 3.84 17.68
N CYS A 41 -4.80 3.52 17.21
CA CYS A 41 -5.98 4.33 17.46
C CYS A 41 -6.52 4.12 18.88
N ASP A 42 -6.61 2.87 19.32
CA ASP A 42 -6.96 2.46 20.68
C ASP A 42 -6.48 1.01 20.90
N PRO A 43 -5.73 0.70 21.98
CA PRO A 43 -5.17 -0.63 22.22
C PRO A 43 -6.21 -1.72 22.45
N ASP A 44 -7.43 -1.37 22.84
CA ASP A 44 -8.53 -2.32 23.01
C ASP A 44 -9.39 -2.47 21.73
N ALA A 45 -9.09 -1.72 20.68
CA ALA A 45 -9.77 -1.85 19.40
C ALA A 45 -9.29 -3.10 18.66
N SER A 46 -10.20 -3.83 18.08
CA SER A 46 -9.90 -5.06 17.34
C SER A 46 -10.65 -5.13 16.02
N TRP A 47 -10.06 -5.85 15.08
CA TRP A 47 -10.70 -6.16 13.81
C TRP A 47 -11.73 -7.28 13.98
N SER A 48 -12.87 -7.12 13.30
CA SER A 48 -13.89 -8.16 13.19
C SER A 48 -14.16 -8.48 11.72
N ASP A 49 -14.36 -9.76 11.44
CA ASP A 49 -14.83 -10.24 10.13
C ASP A 49 -16.35 -10.39 10.11
N ASP A 50 -17.00 -10.03 11.18
CA ASP A 50 -18.44 -10.19 11.37
C ASP A 50 -19.09 -8.85 11.72
N ALA A 51 -19.86 -8.31 10.79
CA ALA A 51 -20.71 -7.13 11.03
C ALA A 51 -22.05 -7.49 11.70
N GLY A 52 -22.26 -8.77 12.04
CA GLY A 52 -23.51 -9.25 12.65
C GLY A 52 -24.65 -9.41 11.65
N GLY A 53 -25.81 -9.80 12.17
CA GLY A 53 -27.04 -9.99 11.38
C GLY A 53 -28.01 -8.79 11.45
N TYR A 54 -27.53 -7.60 11.76
CA TYR A 54 -28.33 -6.39 11.99
C TYR A 54 -28.05 -5.31 10.95
N VAL A 55 -28.58 -4.14 11.18
CA VAL A 55 -28.42 -2.94 10.35
C VAL A 55 -26.96 -2.61 10.02
N CYS A 56 -26.02 -2.99 10.88
CA CYS A 56 -24.58 -2.80 10.67
C CYS A 56 -24.10 -3.53 9.39
N ASN A 57 -24.49 -4.78 9.23
CA ASN A 57 -24.15 -5.58 8.05
C ASN A 57 -24.76 -4.97 6.78
N GLU A 58 -26.05 -4.64 6.82
CA GLU A 58 -26.75 -4.02 5.70
C GLU A 58 -26.15 -2.66 5.32
N THR A 59 -25.83 -1.83 6.31
CA THR A 59 -25.24 -0.50 6.09
C THR A 59 -23.87 -0.62 5.44
N LEU A 60 -23.01 -1.48 5.97
CA LEU A 60 -21.66 -1.69 5.40
C LEU A 60 -21.75 -2.20 3.97
N HIS A 61 -22.57 -3.22 3.71
CA HIS A 61 -22.74 -3.80 2.37
C HIS A 61 -23.26 -2.76 1.37
N ARG A 62 -24.31 -2.02 1.70
CA ARG A 62 -24.87 -0.99 0.80
C ARG A 62 -23.88 0.12 0.51
N THR A 63 -23.10 0.53 1.50
CA THR A 63 -22.04 1.54 1.32
C THR A 63 -20.93 1.03 0.38
N LEU A 64 -20.45 -0.19 0.61
CA LEU A 64 -19.45 -0.82 -0.27
C LEU A 64 -19.96 -0.97 -1.70
N ALA A 65 -21.22 -1.44 -1.87
CA ALA A 65 -21.84 -1.59 -3.19
C ALA A 65 -21.95 -0.24 -3.92
N ALA A 66 -22.35 0.82 -3.22
CA ALA A 66 -22.39 2.17 -3.80
C ALA A 66 -21.00 2.66 -4.25
N CYS A 67 -19.95 2.29 -3.54
CA CYS A 67 -18.59 2.65 -3.90
C CYS A 67 -18.07 1.94 -5.16
N LEU A 68 -18.60 0.76 -5.53
CA LEU A 68 -18.19 0.02 -6.73
C LEU A 68 -18.44 0.80 -8.02
N SER A 69 -19.41 1.72 -8.04
CA SER A 69 -19.72 2.56 -9.20
C SER A 69 -18.80 3.77 -9.36
N LEU A 70 -17.93 4.04 -8.38
CA LEU A 70 -17.05 5.20 -8.39
C LEU A 70 -15.74 4.87 -9.12
N THR A 71 -15.28 5.78 -9.96
CA THR A 71 -13.99 5.67 -10.66
C THR A 71 -12.82 5.51 -9.69
N ARG A 72 -12.97 6.11 -8.49
CA ARG A 72 -12.03 5.98 -7.37
C ARG A 72 -12.84 5.73 -6.11
N ALA A 73 -12.97 4.46 -5.76
CA ALA A 73 -13.68 4.07 -4.54
C ALA A 73 -12.95 4.63 -3.31
N PRO A 74 -13.67 5.36 -2.43
CA PRO A 74 -13.11 5.77 -1.15
C PRO A 74 -12.95 4.55 -0.23
N PRO A 75 -12.12 4.70 0.80
CA PRO A 75 -12.06 3.73 1.89
C PRO A 75 -13.39 3.65 2.63
N VAL A 76 -13.81 2.45 2.97
CA VAL A 76 -15.00 2.20 3.76
C VAL A 76 -14.63 1.34 4.96
N LEU A 77 -14.88 1.87 6.15
CA LEU A 77 -14.81 1.14 7.42
C LEU A 77 -16.13 1.26 8.15
N PHE A 78 -16.53 0.20 8.80
CA PHE A 78 -17.60 0.22 9.79
C PHE A 78 -16.97 0.14 11.17
N LEU A 79 -17.20 1.16 11.99
CA LEU A 79 -16.71 1.23 13.36
C LEU A 79 -17.84 0.92 14.33
N HIS A 80 -17.73 -0.22 15.03
CA HIS A 80 -18.67 -0.58 16.09
C HIS A 80 -18.13 -0.06 17.42
N ILE A 81 -18.85 0.89 18.00
CA ILE A 81 -18.46 1.53 19.27
C ILE A 81 -19.27 0.90 20.39
N PRO A 82 -18.65 0.49 21.51
CA PRO A 82 -19.36 0.00 22.68
C PRO A 82 -20.32 1.03 23.25
N SER A 83 -21.35 0.54 23.94
CA SER A 83 -22.32 1.42 24.60
C SER A 83 -21.65 2.28 25.69
N VAL A 84 -22.26 3.39 26.02
CA VAL A 84 -21.77 4.32 27.05
C VAL A 84 -21.67 3.71 28.46
N SER A 85 -22.28 2.55 28.69
CA SER A 85 -22.12 1.77 29.92
C SER A 85 -20.76 1.06 29.99
N HIS A 86 -20.08 0.88 28.88
CA HIS A 86 -18.78 0.19 28.80
C HIS A 86 -17.64 1.18 28.50
N TRP A 87 -17.89 2.17 27.63
CA TRP A 87 -16.91 3.18 27.25
C TRP A 87 -17.46 4.58 27.48
N SER A 88 -16.62 5.50 27.94
CA SER A 88 -17.02 6.90 28.03
C SER A 88 -17.23 7.47 26.62
N LEU A 89 -18.08 8.49 26.54
CA LEU A 89 -18.31 9.20 25.29
C LEU A 89 -17.01 9.82 24.73
N ASP A 90 -16.17 10.34 25.62
CA ASP A 90 -14.88 10.96 25.23
C ASP A 90 -13.92 9.93 24.61
N ARG A 91 -13.85 8.71 25.18
CA ARG A 91 -13.05 7.62 24.59
C ARG A 91 -13.59 7.20 23.22
N SER A 92 -14.90 7.06 23.11
CA SER A 92 -15.56 6.71 21.84
C SER A 92 -15.31 7.76 20.76
N ARG A 93 -15.35 9.04 21.14
CA ARG A 93 -15.04 10.15 20.24
C ARG A 93 -13.56 10.15 19.82
N ALA A 94 -12.66 9.96 20.79
CA ALA A 94 -11.23 9.90 20.51
C ALA A 94 -10.87 8.77 19.53
N LEU A 95 -11.48 7.57 19.70
CA LEU A 95 -11.31 6.47 18.75
C LEU A 95 -11.82 6.85 17.35
N ALA A 96 -13.03 7.41 17.26
CA ALA A 96 -13.60 7.80 15.97
C ALA A 96 -12.73 8.85 15.27
N GLU A 97 -12.26 9.87 16.00
CA GLU A 97 -11.35 10.90 15.48
C GLU A 97 -10.01 10.30 15.01
N ALA A 98 -9.44 9.38 15.79
CA ALA A 98 -8.19 8.71 15.43
C ALA A 98 -8.34 7.85 14.16
N VAL A 99 -9.42 7.08 14.06
CA VAL A 99 -9.73 6.26 12.87
C VAL A 99 -9.95 7.14 11.64
N VAL A 100 -10.74 8.20 11.76
CA VAL A 100 -10.99 9.13 10.64
C VAL A 100 -9.69 9.82 10.21
N THR A 101 -8.88 10.28 11.18
CA THR A 101 -7.60 10.91 10.90
C THR A 101 -6.68 9.95 10.13
N ARG A 102 -6.63 8.69 10.55
CA ARG A 102 -5.79 7.68 9.89
C ARG A 102 -6.29 7.30 8.48
N LEU A 103 -7.61 7.38 8.25
CA LEU A 103 -8.18 7.23 6.91
C LEU A 103 -7.85 8.40 5.98
N LEU A 104 -7.91 9.62 6.50
CA LEU A 104 -7.64 10.84 5.72
C LEU A 104 -6.14 11.07 5.52
N TYR A 105 -5.35 10.72 6.51
CA TYR A 105 -3.90 10.91 6.56
C TYR A 105 -3.20 9.57 6.86
N PRO A 106 -3.22 8.63 5.90
CA PRO A 106 -2.55 7.34 6.10
C PRO A 106 -1.06 7.55 6.39
N PRO A 107 -0.44 6.65 7.16
CA PRO A 107 0.97 6.74 7.50
C PRO A 107 1.82 6.82 6.23
N VAL A 108 2.91 7.55 6.31
CA VAL A 108 3.92 7.59 5.25
C VAL A 108 4.95 6.51 5.52
N VAL A 109 5.19 5.66 4.55
CA VAL A 109 6.33 4.75 4.55
C VAL A 109 7.43 5.36 3.70
N GLU A 110 8.59 5.52 4.29
CA GLU A 110 9.79 5.95 3.58
C GLU A 110 10.43 4.73 2.91
N VAL A 111 10.77 4.90 1.65
CA VAL A 111 11.43 3.89 0.82
C VAL A 111 12.71 4.48 0.27
N ALA A 112 13.80 3.76 0.38
CA ALA A 112 15.09 4.07 -0.20
C ALA A 112 15.26 3.29 -1.50
N ALA A 113 15.60 3.93 -2.60
CA ALA A 113 15.84 3.27 -3.88
C ALA A 113 17.16 3.73 -4.51
N GLY A 114 17.89 2.79 -5.07
CA GLY A 114 19.17 3.03 -5.71
C GLY A 114 19.06 3.16 -7.22
N ALA A 115 19.58 4.25 -7.77
CA ALA A 115 19.66 4.48 -9.20
C ALA A 115 21.06 4.17 -9.71
N LEU A 116 21.25 2.98 -10.31
CA LEU A 116 22.49 2.60 -10.95
C LEU A 116 22.42 2.88 -12.46
N PHE A 117 23.39 3.62 -12.97
CA PHE A 117 23.48 3.97 -14.38
C PHE A 117 24.60 3.24 -15.11
N LYS A 118 24.30 2.84 -16.34
CA LYS A 118 25.30 2.41 -17.33
C LYS A 118 25.13 3.28 -18.59
N GLY A 119 25.94 4.34 -18.67
CA GLY A 119 25.70 5.40 -19.64
C GLY A 119 24.37 6.09 -19.38
N GLU A 120 23.49 6.12 -20.38
CA GLU A 120 22.15 6.72 -20.26
C GLU A 120 21.07 5.71 -19.82
N ARG A 121 21.45 4.48 -19.47
CA ARG A 121 20.52 3.43 -19.05
C ARG A 121 20.52 3.25 -17.55
N LEU A 122 19.34 3.07 -16.99
CA LEU A 122 19.05 2.86 -15.57
C LEU A 122 18.72 1.39 -15.33
N LEU A 123 19.33 0.79 -14.31
CA LEU A 123 19.00 -0.58 -13.89
C LEU A 123 17.60 -0.56 -13.23
N VAL A 124 16.75 -1.47 -13.70
CA VAL A 124 15.41 -1.73 -13.14
C VAL A 124 15.22 -3.23 -12.94
N ALA A 125 14.45 -3.59 -11.92
CA ALA A 125 14.20 -4.96 -11.54
C ALA A 125 12.71 -5.27 -11.50
N ARG A 126 12.32 -6.51 -11.80
CA ARG A 126 10.93 -6.97 -11.76
C ARG A 126 10.71 -7.87 -10.55
N ARG A 127 9.73 -7.55 -9.76
CA ARG A 127 9.38 -8.31 -8.55
C ARG A 127 9.00 -9.75 -8.87
N GLY A 128 9.59 -10.67 -8.12
CA GLY A 128 9.38 -12.10 -8.27
C GLY A 128 7.97 -12.55 -7.86
N SER A 129 7.62 -13.77 -8.26
CA SER A 129 6.27 -14.33 -8.05
C SER A 129 5.86 -14.47 -6.58
N ASN A 130 6.82 -14.53 -5.66
CA ASN A 130 6.57 -14.65 -4.23
C ASN A 130 6.48 -13.29 -3.52
N GLU A 131 6.73 -12.21 -4.24
CA GLU A 131 6.72 -10.86 -3.71
C GLU A 131 5.34 -10.19 -3.83
N ALA A 132 5.06 -9.24 -2.92
CA ALA A 132 3.91 -8.36 -3.06
C ALA A 132 4.03 -7.56 -4.36
N ALA A 133 2.96 -7.46 -5.15
CA ALA A 133 2.94 -6.82 -6.47
C ALA A 133 3.88 -7.51 -7.49
N ALA A 134 3.88 -8.85 -7.48
CA ALA A 134 4.63 -9.68 -8.41
C ALA A 134 4.46 -9.23 -9.86
N GLY A 135 5.55 -9.27 -10.63
CA GLY A 135 5.59 -8.89 -12.04
C GLY A 135 5.66 -7.37 -12.31
N GLN A 136 5.60 -6.51 -11.28
CA GLN A 136 5.81 -5.08 -11.43
C GLN A 136 7.30 -4.72 -11.41
N TRP A 137 7.65 -3.68 -12.17
CA TRP A 137 9.01 -3.17 -12.27
C TRP A 137 9.24 -2.01 -11.31
N GLU A 138 10.42 -1.95 -10.74
CA GLU A 138 10.82 -0.95 -9.76
C GLU A 138 12.33 -0.65 -9.85
N LEU A 139 12.77 0.39 -9.12
CA LEU A 139 14.16 0.55 -8.77
C LEU A 139 14.46 -0.34 -7.56
N PRO A 140 15.60 -1.09 -7.55
CA PRO A 140 15.98 -1.88 -6.39
C PRO A 140 16.10 -1.03 -5.13
N GLY A 141 15.51 -1.53 -4.05
CA GLY A 141 15.46 -0.82 -2.77
C GLY A 141 14.29 -1.24 -1.90
N GLY A 142 14.23 -0.70 -0.70
CA GLY A 142 13.22 -1.09 0.28
C GLY A 142 12.93 -0.03 1.33
N LYS A 143 12.28 -0.46 2.40
CA LYS A 143 11.90 0.45 3.48
C LYS A 143 13.10 0.74 4.37
N PHE A 144 13.11 1.95 4.94
CA PHE A 144 14.05 2.27 6.00
C PHE A 144 13.82 1.37 7.23
N GLU A 145 14.90 0.95 7.84
CA GLU A 145 14.88 0.41 9.20
C GLU A 145 14.96 1.54 10.25
N GLU A 146 14.79 1.17 11.52
CA GLU A 146 14.83 2.14 12.61
C GLU A 146 16.23 2.76 12.74
N ASN A 147 16.28 4.09 12.74
CA ASN A 147 17.51 4.90 12.82
C ASN A 147 18.47 4.76 11.63
N GLU A 148 18.00 4.24 10.50
CA GLU A 148 18.79 4.09 9.28
C GLU A 148 18.74 5.36 8.42
N SER A 149 19.87 5.76 7.87
CA SER A 149 19.94 6.83 6.85
C SER A 149 19.55 6.32 5.47
N LEU A 150 19.27 7.25 4.52
CA LEU A 150 18.98 6.89 3.13
C LEU A 150 20.13 6.09 2.50
N GLU A 151 21.34 6.52 2.75
CA GLU A 151 22.56 5.90 2.23
C GLU A 151 22.74 4.47 2.75
N GLU A 152 22.54 4.26 4.05
CA GLU A 152 22.62 2.95 4.70
C GLU A 152 21.53 2.02 4.18
N ALA A 153 20.30 2.49 4.08
CA ALA A 153 19.17 1.71 3.58
C ALA A 153 19.41 1.21 2.15
N VAL A 154 19.85 2.08 1.26
CA VAL A 154 20.14 1.68 -0.13
C VAL A 154 21.27 0.68 -0.20
N VAL A 155 22.35 0.86 0.57
CA VAL A 155 23.48 -0.09 0.58
C VAL A 155 23.04 -1.46 1.09
N ARG A 156 22.27 -1.49 2.19
CA ARG A 156 21.72 -2.74 2.75
C ARG A 156 20.81 -3.45 1.76
N GLU A 157 19.81 -2.76 1.21
CA GLU A 157 18.82 -3.34 0.30
C GLU A 157 19.47 -3.88 -0.98
N TRP A 158 20.44 -3.18 -1.56
CA TRP A 158 21.16 -3.65 -2.73
C TRP A 158 21.98 -4.91 -2.46
N HIS A 159 22.57 -5.00 -1.26
CA HIS A 159 23.25 -6.20 -0.84
C HIS A 159 22.28 -7.37 -0.62
N GLU A 160 21.17 -7.12 0.08
CA GLU A 160 20.17 -8.15 0.42
C GLU A 160 19.43 -8.68 -0.81
N GLU A 161 18.98 -7.79 -1.69
CA GLU A 161 18.16 -8.16 -2.84
C GLU A 161 18.99 -8.66 -4.04
N LEU A 162 20.13 -8.04 -4.31
CA LEU A 162 20.91 -8.28 -5.52
C LEU A 162 22.30 -8.91 -5.26
N GLY A 163 22.72 -8.99 -4.00
CA GLY A 163 24.08 -9.42 -3.65
C GLY A 163 25.18 -8.48 -4.16
N ILE A 164 24.85 -7.20 -4.40
CA ILE A 164 25.75 -6.20 -4.96
C ILE A 164 26.13 -5.18 -3.91
N ASP A 165 27.43 -5.04 -3.66
CA ASP A 165 27.94 -3.97 -2.82
C ASP A 165 28.01 -2.66 -3.61
N VAL A 166 27.31 -1.65 -3.10
CA VAL A 166 27.25 -0.32 -3.71
C VAL A 166 27.74 0.75 -2.75
N VAL A 167 28.11 1.88 -3.31
CA VAL A 167 28.35 3.12 -2.58
C VAL A 167 27.27 4.12 -2.95
N ALA A 168 26.71 4.76 -1.95
CA ALA A 168 25.73 5.81 -2.12
C ALA A 168 26.41 7.07 -2.69
N GLY A 169 25.74 7.69 -3.66
CA GLY A 169 26.21 8.85 -4.36
C GLY A 169 25.26 10.05 -4.21
N ARG A 170 24.90 10.67 -5.33
CA ARG A 170 24.07 11.88 -5.33
C ARG A 170 22.61 11.59 -5.11
N TYR A 171 21.94 12.30 -4.19
CA TYR A 171 20.50 12.33 -4.05
C TYR A 171 19.83 12.89 -5.32
N ARG A 172 18.83 12.17 -5.84
CA ARG A 172 18.16 12.51 -7.11
C ARG A 172 16.78 13.12 -6.91
N GLY A 173 16.15 12.90 -5.78
CA GLY A 173 14.83 13.41 -5.46
C GLY A 173 13.94 12.42 -4.74
N SER A 174 12.69 12.82 -4.51
CA SER A 174 11.67 11.94 -3.94
C SER A 174 10.37 12.02 -4.71
N TRP A 175 9.68 10.89 -4.78
CA TRP A 175 8.39 10.73 -5.46
C TRP A 175 7.37 10.11 -4.54
N TRP A 176 6.13 10.55 -4.67
CA TRP A 176 5.03 10.09 -3.83
C TRP A 176 4.22 9.01 -4.53
N GLY A 177 4.02 7.88 -3.84
CA GLY A 177 3.07 6.85 -4.20
C GLY A 177 1.88 6.85 -3.26
N LEU A 178 0.70 6.62 -3.84
CA LEU A 178 -0.55 6.51 -3.11
C LEU A 178 -1.12 5.11 -3.34
N ARG A 179 -1.37 4.38 -2.28
CA ARG A 179 -2.21 3.18 -2.27
C ARG A 179 -3.37 3.44 -1.31
N PRO A 180 -4.48 2.74 -1.43
CA PRO A 180 -5.47 2.76 -0.37
C PRO A 180 -4.78 2.50 0.97
N TRP A 181 -4.95 3.39 1.98
CA TRP A 181 -4.41 3.26 3.36
C TRP A 181 -2.91 3.44 3.51
N LEU A 182 -2.17 3.78 2.47
CA LEU A 182 -0.74 3.97 2.57
C LEU A 182 -0.29 5.08 1.64
N ARG A 183 0.45 6.02 2.18
CA ARG A 183 1.31 6.91 1.40
C ARG A 183 2.74 6.40 1.55
N TYR A 184 3.47 6.37 0.47
CA TYR A 184 4.90 6.10 0.54
C TYR A 184 5.65 7.12 -0.27
N ARG A 185 6.86 7.40 0.19
CA ARG A 185 7.78 8.33 -0.44
C ARG A 185 9.02 7.55 -0.83
N ILE A 186 9.26 7.44 -2.12
CA ILE A 186 10.48 6.83 -2.65
C ILE A 186 11.53 7.93 -2.70
N ASN A 187 12.61 7.72 -1.97
CA ASN A 187 13.79 8.60 -1.97
C ASN A 187 14.85 7.92 -2.82
N VAL A 188 15.27 8.59 -3.88
CA VAL A 188 16.20 8.02 -4.86
C VAL A 188 17.57 8.64 -4.72
N ILE A 189 18.58 7.78 -4.62
CA ILE A 189 19.99 8.14 -4.59
C ILE A 189 20.73 7.40 -5.71
N GLU A 190 21.67 8.05 -6.38
CA GLU A 190 22.57 7.36 -7.29
C GLU A 190 23.44 6.39 -6.51
N VAL A 191 23.73 5.26 -7.13
CA VAL A 191 24.68 4.29 -6.58
C VAL A 191 25.77 3.96 -7.58
N GLY A 192 26.96 3.70 -7.06
CA GLY A 192 28.08 3.15 -7.79
C GLY A 192 28.43 1.76 -7.26
N THR A 193 28.81 0.82 -8.11
CA THR A 193 29.22 -0.52 -7.68
C THR A 193 30.66 -0.51 -7.17
N VAL A 194 30.92 -1.19 -6.05
CA VAL A 194 32.26 -1.35 -5.49
C VAL A 194 33.14 -2.25 -6.39
N MET A 195 32.52 -3.28 -6.96
CA MET A 195 33.15 -4.21 -7.90
C MET A 195 32.40 -4.19 -9.23
N PRO A 196 33.02 -4.60 -10.34
CA PRO A 196 32.33 -4.77 -11.61
C PRO A 196 31.12 -5.69 -11.44
N LEU A 197 29.99 -5.32 -12.07
CA LEU A 197 28.78 -6.15 -12.04
C LEU A 197 29.09 -7.56 -12.60
N PRO A 198 28.52 -8.61 -11.99
CA PRO A 198 28.59 -9.96 -12.55
C PRO A 198 27.91 -10.01 -13.93
N ALA A 199 28.34 -10.95 -14.75
CA ALA A 199 27.76 -11.12 -16.10
C ALA A 199 26.26 -11.49 -16.04
N LEU A 200 25.85 -12.21 -15.00
CA LEU A 200 24.47 -12.54 -14.68
C LEU A 200 24.14 -11.94 -13.30
N LEU A 201 23.10 -11.14 -13.25
CA LEU A 201 22.54 -10.61 -12.00
C LEU A 201 21.50 -11.58 -11.50
N GLU A 202 21.69 -12.07 -10.29
CA GLU A 202 20.72 -12.92 -9.58
C GLU A 202 20.09 -12.11 -8.44
N SER A 203 18.86 -12.39 -8.12
CA SER A 203 18.12 -11.72 -7.05
C SER A 203 17.22 -12.70 -6.33
N ASN A 204 17.08 -12.53 -5.03
CA ASN A 204 16.14 -13.28 -4.20
C ASN A 204 14.71 -12.69 -4.27
N ALA A 205 14.60 -11.40 -4.55
CA ALA A 205 13.35 -10.66 -4.59
C ALA A 205 12.82 -10.43 -6.02
N HIS A 206 13.70 -10.52 -7.05
CA HIS A 206 13.36 -10.18 -8.42
C HIS A 206 13.57 -11.35 -9.38
N ASP A 207 12.65 -11.52 -10.33
CA ASP A 207 12.71 -12.57 -11.36
C ASP A 207 13.29 -12.07 -12.71
N ALA A 208 13.49 -10.76 -12.86
CA ALA A 208 14.14 -10.16 -14.00
C ALA A 208 14.83 -8.85 -13.63
N ILE A 209 15.98 -8.60 -14.23
CA ILE A 209 16.74 -7.36 -14.10
C ILE A 209 17.13 -6.90 -15.50
N THR A 210 16.95 -5.61 -15.79
CA THR A 210 17.29 -5.06 -17.12
C THR A 210 17.76 -3.62 -17.04
N TRP A 211 18.28 -3.12 -18.17
CA TRP A 211 18.71 -1.75 -18.33
C TRP A 211 17.69 -0.97 -19.15
N PHE A 212 16.92 -0.11 -18.51
CA PHE A 212 15.96 0.78 -19.16
C PHE A 212 16.67 2.02 -19.72
N GLY A 213 16.47 2.33 -20.99
CA GLY A 213 17.14 3.42 -21.70
C GLY A 213 16.18 4.42 -22.37
N PRO A 214 16.71 5.50 -22.94
CA PRO A 214 15.91 6.61 -23.52
C PRO A 214 14.97 6.19 -24.65
N THR A 215 15.24 5.08 -25.32
CA THR A 215 14.47 4.57 -26.48
C THR A 215 13.51 3.45 -26.12
N ASP A 216 13.55 2.96 -24.88
CA ASP A 216 12.69 1.85 -24.44
C ASP A 216 11.27 2.34 -24.17
N ASP A 217 10.26 1.54 -24.51
CA ASP A 217 8.88 1.91 -24.28
C ASP A 217 8.53 1.74 -22.80
N VAL A 218 8.28 2.85 -22.11
CA VAL A 218 7.93 2.86 -20.69
C VAL A 218 6.60 2.16 -20.42
N ASP A 219 5.67 2.16 -21.37
CA ASP A 219 4.36 1.56 -21.22
C ASP A 219 4.37 0.04 -21.48
N ALA A 220 5.50 -0.50 -21.96
CA ALA A 220 5.73 -1.95 -22.02
C ALA A 220 6.06 -2.57 -20.64
N PHE A 221 6.30 -1.73 -19.63
CA PHE A 221 6.63 -2.14 -18.27
C PHE A 221 5.45 -1.86 -17.34
N SER A 222 5.05 -2.85 -16.55
CA SER A 222 4.08 -2.65 -15.46
C SER A 222 4.81 -2.11 -14.23
N TRP A 223 4.79 -0.80 -14.03
CA TRP A 223 5.57 -0.16 -12.96
C TRP A 223 4.91 -0.24 -11.59
N LEU A 224 5.76 -0.37 -10.55
CA LEU A 224 5.32 -0.32 -9.16
C LEU A 224 5.12 1.15 -8.72
N GLY A 225 3.87 1.52 -8.46
CA GLY A 225 3.56 2.85 -7.92
C GLY A 225 4.15 4.01 -8.73
N PRO A 226 4.99 4.89 -8.12
CA PRO A 226 5.55 6.05 -8.79
C PRO A 226 6.84 5.77 -9.58
N ASP A 227 7.34 4.53 -9.62
CA ASP A 227 8.60 4.19 -10.30
C ASP A 227 8.59 4.58 -11.78
N ARG A 228 7.44 4.56 -12.44
CA ARG A 228 7.27 5.08 -13.79
C ARG A 228 7.73 6.54 -13.90
N ASP A 229 7.29 7.39 -12.97
CA ASP A 229 7.61 8.82 -12.98
C ASP A 229 9.07 9.06 -12.58
N VAL A 230 9.60 8.23 -11.68
CA VAL A 230 11.02 8.22 -11.33
C VAL A 230 11.86 7.95 -12.58
N VAL A 231 11.56 6.86 -13.29
CA VAL A 231 12.31 6.43 -14.48
C VAL A 231 12.23 7.49 -15.58
N LEU A 232 11.04 8.05 -15.85
CA LEU A 232 10.88 9.11 -16.84
C LEU A 232 11.65 10.40 -16.48
N THR A 233 11.82 10.67 -15.19
CA THR A 233 12.60 11.82 -14.72
C THR A 233 14.09 11.59 -14.85
N LEU A 234 14.54 10.37 -14.55
CA LEU A 234 15.97 10.02 -14.50
C LEU A 234 16.55 9.65 -15.86
N VAL A 235 15.72 9.12 -16.77
CA VAL A 235 16.09 8.71 -18.14
C VAL A 235 15.28 9.54 -19.14
N PRO A 236 15.74 10.76 -19.48
CA PRO A 236 15.03 11.64 -20.41
C PRO A 236 14.90 10.97 -21.78
N ARG A 237 13.72 11.00 -22.34
CA ARG A 237 13.43 10.46 -23.66
C ARG A 237 14.06 11.30 -24.77
N ARG A 238 14.49 10.64 -25.82
CA ARG A 238 14.94 11.25 -27.06
C ARG A 238 13.83 11.25 -28.12
#